data_07cc27ca8eb939ceb945e28080d3f391
#
_entry.id   07cc27ca8eb939ceb945e28080d3f391
#
_cell.length_a   1.000
_cell.length_b   1.000
_cell.length_c   1.000
_cell.angle_alpha   90.00
_cell.angle_beta   90.00
_cell.angle_gamma   90.00
#
_symmetry.space_group_name_H-M   'P 1'
#
loop_
_entity.id
_entity.type
_entity.pdbx_description
1 polymer ?
#
loop_
_entity_poly.entity_id
_entity_poly.type
_entity_poly.pdbx_seq_one_letter_code
_entity_poly.pdbx_strand_id
1 'polypeptide(L)'
;MKFCDVLNNYIEELNCLAKDIEKHSGISASTLSRYRSGERIPDRSSDNYRKLCRAIEEIAASKGIEYTDIDQKFAECFESTSSPDCNVLRENFNTLITALDISIGKLCKSLNYDTSTVFRIRNGTRQPSDPTGFAKATAAYFAETMSDNKTALSALSELIGTPLPELDGKDEISSAVFGWLISAHNDNSNSVADFLKKIDDFDLNLYIKTIHFDDIKIPTVPFHLPTSKYYYGLSEMMQSELDFLKATVLSPSNEPVIMYSDMPMEEMAKDELFPKKWMYGMACMLKKGLHLYQIHNLDRPFNEMMLGLESWIPMYMTGQITPYYLKESQNAVFHHFLRVSGAAALSGEAISGHHSDGRYYLTKLKKELSYFRKRGEQLISQAEPLMDIYRSDKASNFRAQLISDSDIKGERRNILSTPPIYTLSDSLLSRILEHNNIHGETAEAIRKFALSQREMFLHTLSHSLITDELPVIGEKEMKHYPNTLSLSELFYGGDILYTYDELCEHIEQTKRFAEQYDNYKVELNDTAAFRNLRISIIKGKRVIISKGNSPTIHFVIRHEKLRAAIEKFSPPLTENYSE
;
A
#
# COMPACT_ATOMS: atom_id res chain seq x y z
N MET A 1 30.05 6.74 -13.61
CA MET A 1 31.27 7.59 -13.53
C MET A 1 30.83 9.03 -13.33
N LYS A 2 31.53 9.85 -12.51
CA LYS A 2 31.10 11.24 -12.31
C LYS A 2 31.49 12.09 -13.50
N PHE A 3 30.74 13.16 -13.76
CA PHE A 3 31.03 14.09 -14.85
C PHE A 3 32.46 14.67 -14.78
N CYS A 4 32.92 15.02 -13.58
CA CYS A 4 34.28 15.52 -13.36
C CYS A 4 35.36 14.50 -13.72
N ASP A 5 35.11 13.21 -13.46
CA ASP A 5 36.05 12.14 -13.76
C ASP A 5 36.20 11.97 -15.29
N VAL A 6 35.06 11.95 -16.00
CA VAL A 6 35.05 11.88 -17.48
C VAL A 6 35.73 13.10 -18.10
N LEU A 7 35.48 14.31 -17.57
CA LEU A 7 36.12 15.51 -18.05
C LEU A 7 37.65 15.49 -17.81
N ASN A 8 38.07 15.08 -16.62
CA ASN A 8 39.49 14.98 -16.30
C ASN A 8 40.17 13.88 -17.12
N ASN A 9 39.51 12.75 -17.38
CA ASN A 9 40.04 11.70 -18.27
C ASN A 9 40.28 12.21 -19.69
N TYR A 10 39.35 12.97 -20.27
CA TYR A 10 39.58 13.59 -21.58
C TYR A 10 40.75 14.58 -21.58
N ILE A 11 40.92 15.37 -20.51
CA ILE A 11 42.07 16.27 -20.37
C ILE A 11 43.41 15.51 -20.32
N GLU A 12 43.42 14.39 -19.60
CA GLU A 12 44.63 13.50 -19.49
C GLU A 12 44.89 12.76 -20.79
N GLU A 13 43.88 12.12 -21.38
CA GLU A 13 44.01 11.38 -22.65
C GLU A 13 44.47 12.29 -23.80
N LEU A 14 43.92 13.49 -23.86
CA LEU A 14 44.32 14.48 -24.84
C LEU A 14 45.63 15.19 -24.48
N ASN A 15 46.23 14.92 -23.32
CA ASN A 15 47.39 15.64 -22.81
C ASN A 15 47.31 17.15 -23.09
N CYS A 16 46.19 17.74 -22.68
CA CYS A 16 45.88 19.17 -22.86
C CYS A 16 45.78 19.89 -21.50
N LEU A 17 46.00 21.20 -21.51
CA LEU A 17 45.83 22.02 -20.31
C LEU A 17 44.38 22.52 -20.22
N ALA A 18 43.92 22.83 -19.02
CA ALA A 18 42.61 23.46 -18.83
C ALA A 18 42.46 24.79 -19.60
N LYS A 19 43.56 25.50 -19.82
CA LYS A 19 43.61 26.72 -20.64
C LYS A 19 43.32 26.47 -22.12
N ASP A 20 43.63 25.28 -22.63
CA ASP A 20 43.32 24.93 -24.01
C ASP A 20 41.83 24.77 -24.19
N ILE A 21 41.17 24.10 -23.22
CA ILE A 21 39.69 23.99 -23.21
C ILE A 21 39.04 25.35 -23.03
N GLU A 22 39.56 26.20 -22.14
CA GLU A 22 39.08 27.59 -21.98
C GLU A 22 39.11 28.36 -23.30
N LYS A 23 40.23 28.26 -24.01
CA LYS A 23 40.45 28.96 -25.29
C LYS A 23 39.49 28.48 -26.39
N HIS A 24 39.22 27.19 -26.49
CA HIS A 24 38.35 26.61 -27.50
C HIS A 24 36.87 26.72 -27.14
N SER A 25 36.53 26.57 -25.86
CA SER A 25 35.14 26.62 -25.39
C SER A 25 34.63 28.05 -25.11
N GLY A 26 35.53 29.00 -24.79
CA GLY A 26 35.14 30.32 -24.25
C GLY A 26 34.51 30.25 -22.84
N ILE A 27 34.59 29.11 -22.15
CA ILE A 27 34.13 28.95 -20.76
C ILE A 27 35.19 29.51 -19.83
N SER A 28 34.81 30.37 -18.86
CA SER A 28 35.78 30.97 -17.93
C SER A 28 36.57 29.93 -17.12
N ALA A 29 37.84 30.22 -16.83
CA ALA A 29 38.71 29.36 -16.02
C ALA A 29 38.10 28.98 -14.68
N SER A 30 37.38 29.88 -14.01
CA SER A 30 36.70 29.63 -12.76
C SER A 30 35.55 28.64 -12.90
N THR A 31 34.77 28.71 -13.99
CA THR A 31 33.69 27.78 -14.29
C THR A 31 34.25 26.40 -14.64
N LEU A 32 35.27 26.35 -15.46
CA LEU A 32 35.92 25.10 -15.85
C LEU A 32 36.57 24.39 -14.65
N SER A 33 37.20 25.15 -13.72
CA SER A 33 37.73 24.62 -12.47
C SER A 33 36.66 23.93 -11.62
N ARG A 34 35.46 24.54 -11.51
CA ARG A 34 34.33 23.97 -10.79
C ARG A 34 33.77 22.71 -11.46
N TYR A 35 33.78 22.64 -12.80
CA TYR A 35 33.41 21.45 -13.52
C TYR A 35 34.39 20.30 -13.28
N ARG A 36 35.68 20.58 -13.23
CA ARG A 36 36.75 19.62 -12.97
C ARG A 36 36.81 19.14 -11.53
N SER A 37 36.48 19.98 -10.57
CA SER A 37 36.42 19.61 -9.15
C SER A 37 35.10 18.88 -8.80
N GLY A 38 34.13 18.84 -9.70
CA GLY A 38 32.80 18.30 -9.41
C GLY A 38 31.92 19.20 -8.54
N GLU A 39 32.38 20.42 -8.20
CA GLU A 39 31.61 21.41 -7.43
C GLU A 39 30.36 21.87 -8.21
N ARG A 40 30.45 21.83 -9.54
CA ARG A 40 29.37 22.19 -10.44
C ARG A 40 29.35 21.27 -11.66
N ILE A 41 28.17 20.89 -12.11
CA ILE A 41 27.98 20.15 -13.36
C ILE A 41 27.21 21.08 -14.32
N PRO A 42 27.57 21.20 -15.61
CA PRO A 42 26.79 21.95 -16.57
C PRO A 42 25.45 21.30 -16.82
N ASP A 43 24.41 22.07 -17.04
CA ASP A 43 23.12 21.52 -17.52
C ASP A 43 23.30 21.00 -18.95
N ARG A 44 22.82 19.80 -19.27
CA ARG A 44 22.91 19.17 -20.60
C ARG A 44 22.31 20.02 -21.71
N SER A 45 21.26 20.80 -21.40
CA SER A 45 20.62 21.72 -22.33
C SER A 45 21.38 23.04 -22.48
N SER A 46 22.37 23.35 -21.61
CA SER A 46 23.07 24.63 -21.56
C SER A 46 24.04 24.82 -22.71
N ASP A 47 24.25 26.08 -23.05
CA ASP A 47 25.24 26.49 -24.04
C ASP A 47 26.67 26.12 -23.62
N ASN A 48 26.96 26.18 -22.33
CA ASN A 48 28.27 25.79 -21.80
C ASN A 48 28.56 24.30 -21.98
N TYR A 49 27.58 23.41 -21.86
CA TYR A 49 27.73 21.97 -22.11
C TYR A 49 28.11 21.73 -23.58
N ARG A 50 27.36 22.35 -24.53
CA ARG A 50 27.63 22.21 -25.96
C ARG A 50 29.01 22.76 -26.36
N LYS A 51 29.39 23.88 -25.77
CA LYS A 51 30.72 24.49 -25.99
C LYS A 51 31.83 23.58 -25.45
N LEU A 52 31.62 22.95 -24.31
CA LEU A 52 32.60 22.02 -23.74
C LEU A 52 32.80 20.77 -24.61
N CYS A 53 31.73 20.10 -25.05
CA CYS A 53 31.81 18.96 -25.94
C CYS A 53 32.54 19.32 -27.24
N ARG A 54 32.15 20.44 -27.88
CA ARG A 54 32.77 20.90 -29.11
C ARG A 54 34.27 21.23 -28.94
N ALA A 55 34.65 21.85 -27.82
CA ALA A 55 36.06 22.17 -27.54
C ALA A 55 36.89 20.87 -27.39
N ILE A 56 36.36 19.82 -26.75
CA ILE A 56 37.03 18.53 -26.64
C ILE A 56 37.20 17.89 -28.03
N GLU A 57 36.16 17.95 -28.88
CA GLU A 57 36.20 17.45 -30.26
C GLU A 57 37.26 18.18 -31.09
N GLU A 58 37.29 19.51 -31.04
CA GLU A 58 38.27 20.32 -31.77
C GLU A 58 39.71 20.06 -31.33
N ILE A 59 39.96 19.94 -30.01
CA ILE A 59 41.28 19.61 -29.48
C ILE A 59 41.70 18.17 -29.91
N ALA A 60 40.77 17.19 -29.85
CA ALA A 60 41.02 15.84 -30.31
C ALA A 60 41.37 15.80 -31.80
N ALA A 61 40.57 16.46 -32.64
CA ALA A 61 40.83 16.56 -34.08
C ALA A 61 42.18 17.21 -34.42
N SER A 62 42.58 18.23 -33.67
CA SER A 62 43.91 18.88 -33.84
C SER A 62 45.08 17.93 -33.55
N LYS A 63 44.83 16.86 -32.79
CA LYS A 63 45.82 15.84 -32.41
C LYS A 63 45.66 14.53 -33.21
N GLY A 64 44.76 14.49 -34.19
CA GLY A 64 44.48 13.34 -35.03
C GLY A 64 43.74 12.21 -34.31
N ILE A 65 43.03 12.55 -33.25
CA ILE A 65 42.20 11.63 -32.49
C ILE A 65 40.73 11.91 -32.83
N GLU A 66 39.97 10.90 -33.27
CA GLU A 66 38.53 10.99 -33.49
C GLU A 66 37.79 10.37 -32.31
N TYR A 67 36.95 11.17 -31.63
CA TYR A 67 35.97 10.70 -30.67
C TYR A 67 34.58 10.81 -31.29
N THR A 68 33.87 9.71 -31.39
CA THR A 68 32.52 9.64 -31.98
C THR A 68 31.39 9.66 -30.95
N ASP A 69 31.71 9.66 -29.64
CA ASP A 69 30.79 9.37 -28.56
C ASP A 69 30.90 10.30 -27.33
N ILE A 70 31.48 11.50 -27.46
CA ILE A 70 31.70 12.45 -26.34
C ILE A 70 30.37 12.81 -25.65
N ASP A 71 29.35 13.16 -26.44
CA ASP A 71 28.02 13.48 -25.89
C ASP A 71 27.41 12.28 -25.17
N GLN A 72 27.59 11.06 -25.69
CA GLN A 72 27.08 9.85 -25.09
C GLN A 72 27.75 9.52 -23.75
N LYS A 73 29.08 9.61 -23.69
CA LYS A 73 29.82 9.38 -22.44
C LYS A 73 29.50 10.41 -21.35
N PHE A 74 29.31 11.66 -21.73
CA PHE A 74 28.81 12.65 -20.79
C PHE A 74 27.33 12.42 -20.46
N ALA A 75 26.48 11.97 -21.40
CA ALA A 75 25.09 11.68 -21.17
C ALA A 75 24.90 10.59 -20.10
N GLU A 76 25.69 9.53 -20.13
CA GLU A 76 25.70 8.46 -19.10
C GLU A 76 25.98 9.02 -17.68
N CYS A 77 26.74 10.14 -17.58
CA CYS A 77 26.97 10.81 -16.31
C CYS A 77 25.74 11.60 -15.81
N PHE A 78 24.88 12.04 -16.70
CA PHE A 78 23.63 12.77 -16.36
C PHE A 78 22.49 11.81 -16.03
N GLU A 79 22.45 10.62 -16.60
CA GLU A 79 21.46 9.58 -16.25
C GLU A 79 21.64 9.13 -14.79
N SER A 80 22.85 9.21 -14.24
CA SER A 80 23.13 9.01 -12.81
C SER A 80 22.85 10.23 -11.92
N THR A 81 22.45 11.37 -12.48
CA THR A 81 22.21 12.66 -11.77
C THR A 81 20.86 13.29 -12.09
N SER A 82 19.82 12.50 -12.29
CA SER A 82 18.45 13.04 -12.22
C SER A 82 18.24 13.58 -10.81
N SER A 83 17.74 14.82 -10.70
CA SER A 83 17.30 15.37 -9.41
C SER A 83 16.34 14.38 -8.75
N PRO A 84 16.53 14.04 -7.46
CA PRO A 84 15.67 13.10 -6.80
C PRO A 84 14.19 13.49 -6.95
N ASP A 85 13.31 12.52 -7.17
CA ASP A 85 11.89 12.78 -7.10
C ASP A 85 11.55 13.27 -5.67
N CYS A 86 11.07 14.51 -5.60
CA CYS A 86 10.78 15.15 -4.32
C CYS A 86 9.69 14.42 -3.51
N ASN A 87 8.81 13.66 -4.16
CA ASN A 87 7.80 12.86 -3.47
C ASN A 87 8.44 11.61 -2.86
N VAL A 88 9.27 10.90 -3.63
CA VAL A 88 10.05 9.75 -3.15
C VAL A 88 10.95 10.17 -1.99
N LEU A 89 11.71 11.26 -2.16
CA LEU A 89 12.57 11.79 -1.11
C LEU A 89 11.78 12.15 0.17
N ARG A 90 10.60 12.75 0.05
CA ARG A 90 9.75 13.09 1.19
C ARG A 90 9.24 11.84 1.91
N GLU A 91 8.77 10.85 1.17
CA GLU A 91 8.26 9.60 1.74
C GLU A 91 9.36 8.86 2.48
N ASN A 92 10.53 8.68 1.86
CA ASN A 92 11.68 8.04 2.47
C ASN A 92 12.19 8.82 3.70
N PHE A 93 12.27 10.14 3.59
CA PHE A 93 12.64 10.99 4.72
C PHE A 93 11.68 10.85 5.91
N ASN A 94 10.37 10.83 5.67
CA ASN A 94 9.38 10.61 6.72
C ASN A 94 9.53 9.21 7.34
N THR A 95 9.79 8.19 6.54
CA THR A 95 10.01 6.82 6.99
C THR A 95 11.22 6.73 7.92
N LEU A 96 12.38 7.29 7.52
CA LEU A 96 13.58 7.32 8.37
C LEU A 96 13.35 8.01 9.72
N ILE A 97 12.70 9.18 9.71
CA ILE A 97 12.45 9.93 10.95
C ILE A 97 11.54 9.15 11.89
N THR A 98 10.50 8.53 11.35
CA THR A 98 9.49 7.82 12.14
C THR A 98 10.00 6.49 12.67
N ALA A 99 10.64 5.69 11.80
CA ALA A 99 11.12 4.36 12.18
C ALA A 99 12.30 4.40 13.17
N LEU A 100 13.13 5.44 13.11
CA LEU A 100 14.32 5.57 13.96
C LEU A 100 14.13 6.58 15.12
N ASP A 101 12.90 7.02 15.34
CA ASP A 101 12.51 7.99 16.41
C ASP A 101 13.42 9.22 16.50
N ILE A 102 13.67 9.86 15.35
CA ILE A 102 14.61 10.97 15.25
C ILE A 102 14.01 12.28 15.74
N SER A 103 14.72 12.92 16.66
CA SER A 103 14.37 14.27 17.12
C SER A 103 14.49 15.30 16.00
N ILE A 104 13.34 15.78 15.50
CA ILE A 104 13.26 16.78 14.42
C ILE A 104 14.03 18.04 14.77
N GLY A 105 14.01 18.46 16.04
CA GLY A 105 14.74 19.66 16.46
C GLY A 105 16.26 19.54 16.34
N LYS A 106 16.83 18.36 16.62
CA LYS A 106 18.26 18.10 16.43
C LYS A 106 18.61 18.01 14.93
N LEU A 107 17.78 17.31 14.17
CA LEU A 107 17.92 17.17 12.73
C LEU A 107 17.89 18.55 12.03
N CYS A 108 16.92 19.39 12.34
CA CYS A 108 16.82 20.73 11.75
C CYS A 108 18.06 21.59 11.98
N LYS A 109 18.65 21.50 13.19
CA LYS A 109 19.91 22.21 13.51
C LYS A 109 21.07 21.71 12.66
N SER A 110 21.17 20.39 12.48
CA SER A 110 22.22 19.79 11.66
C SER A 110 22.05 20.11 10.17
N LEU A 111 20.82 20.09 9.67
CA LEU A 111 20.50 20.42 8.28
C LEU A 111 20.58 21.93 7.98
N ASN A 112 20.73 22.76 8.98
CA ASN A 112 20.64 24.23 8.87
C ASN A 112 19.33 24.71 8.25
N TYR A 113 18.24 24.00 8.57
CA TYR A 113 16.87 24.32 8.19
C TYR A 113 16.08 24.75 9.42
N ASP A 114 15.17 25.69 9.21
CA ASP A 114 14.21 26.03 10.24
C ASP A 114 13.11 24.96 10.37
N THR A 115 12.66 24.72 11.59
CA THR A 115 11.72 23.65 11.91
C THR A 115 10.43 23.72 11.10
N SER A 116 9.92 24.95 10.85
CA SER A 116 8.70 25.16 10.05
C SER A 116 8.89 24.74 8.59
N THR A 117 10.09 24.94 8.06
CA THR A 117 10.45 24.52 6.70
C THR A 117 10.50 23.01 6.58
N VAL A 118 11.13 22.31 7.54
CA VAL A 118 11.18 20.85 7.54
C VAL A 118 9.76 20.26 7.70
N PHE A 119 8.90 20.82 8.55
CA PHE A 119 7.51 20.41 8.66
C PHE A 119 6.74 20.58 7.33
N ARG A 120 6.94 21.67 6.60
CA ARG A 120 6.32 21.89 5.29
C ARG A 120 6.83 20.90 4.23
N ILE A 121 8.11 20.55 4.27
CA ILE A 121 8.68 19.51 3.41
C ILE A 121 8.04 18.15 3.73
N ARG A 122 7.95 17.78 4.98
CA ARG A 122 7.33 16.54 5.44
C ARG A 122 5.86 16.41 5.02
N ASN A 123 5.12 17.49 5.10
CA ASN A 123 3.69 17.53 4.72
C ASN A 123 3.45 17.75 3.23
N GLY A 124 4.53 17.88 2.42
CA GLY A 124 4.42 18.07 0.97
C GLY A 124 3.95 19.47 0.54
N THR A 125 3.79 20.43 1.48
CA THR A 125 3.38 21.81 1.16
C THR A 125 4.55 22.66 0.67
N ARG A 126 5.78 22.17 0.73
CA ARG A 126 6.99 22.77 0.20
C ARG A 126 7.97 21.69 -0.24
N GLN A 127 8.69 21.94 -1.32
CA GLN A 127 9.81 21.09 -1.74
C GLN A 127 11.13 21.71 -1.27
N PRO A 128 12.17 20.89 -1.00
CA PRO A 128 13.51 21.40 -0.77
C PRO A 128 13.98 22.20 -1.98
N SER A 129 14.63 23.33 -1.76
CA SER A 129 15.20 24.13 -2.85
C SER A 129 16.38 23.42 -3.56
N ASP A 130 17.07 22.56 -2.84
CA ASP A 130 18.07 21.63 -3.35
C ASP A 130 17.75 20.22 -2.80
N PRO A 131 16.99 19.39 -3.54
CA PRO A 131 16.62 18.05 -3.10
C PRO A 131 17.82 17.13 -2.86
N THR A 132 18.85 17.23 -3.72
CA THR A 132 20.07 16.43 -3.61
C THR A 132 20.89 16.84 -2.38
N GLY A 133 21.07 18.13 -2.16
CA GLY A 133 21.75 18.64 -0.97
C GLY A 133 21.01 18.32 0.32
N PHE A 134 19.68 18.39 0.31
CA PHE A 134 18.84 17.99 1.44
C PHE A 134 18.99 16.49 1.77
N ALA A 135 18.98 15.61 0.75
CA ALA A 135 19.19 14.18 0.93
C ALA A 135 20.59 13.86 1.47
N LYS A 136 21.65 14.50 0.93
CA LYS A 136 23.02 14.33 1.39
C LYS A 136 23.21 14.77 2.84
N ALA A 137 22.72 15.95 3.19
CA ALA A 137 22.80 16.46 4.56
C ALA A 137 22.05 15.57 5.56
N THR A 138 20.88 15.06 5.15
CA THR A 138 20.13 14.07 5.95
C THR A 138 20.95 12.81 6.15
N ALA A 139 21.51 12.23 5.10
CA ALA A 139 22.33 11.01 5.17
C ALA A 139 23.56 11.19 6.08
N ALA A 140 24.25 12.33 5.98
CA ALA A 140 25.37 12.66 6.86
C ALA A 140 24.96 12.73 8.34
N TYR A 141 23.79 13.32 8.64
CA TYR A 141 23.26 13.36 10.00
C TYR A 141 23.01 11.97 10.57
N PHE A 142 22.43 11.06 9.77
CA PHE A 142 22.21 9.68 10.20
C PHE A 142 23.52 8.94 10.44
N ALA A 143 24.48 9.09 9.53
CA ALA A 143 25.82 8.52 9.68
C ALA A 143 26.50 8.98 10.98
N GLU A 144 26.39 10.27 11.31
CA GLU A 144 27.00 10.83 12.49
C GLU A 144 26.31 10.41 13.79
N THR A 145 24.98 10.25 13.74
CA THR A 145 24.18 9.91 14.93
C THR A 145 24.19 8.42 15.25
N MET A 146 24.36 7.55 14.24
CA MET A 146 24.16 6.11 14.36
C MET A 146 25.44 5.28 14.35
N SER A 147 26.56 5.81 13.84
CA SER A 147 27.83 5.07 13.76
C SER A 147 28.27 4.45 15.09
N ASP A 148 28.03 5.12 16.20
CA ASP A 148 28.48 4.67 17.52
C ASP A 148 27.41 3.89 18.31
N ASN A 149 26.21 3.70 17.75
CA ASN A 149 25.09 3.02 18.39
C ASN A 149 24.69 1.74 17.63
N LYS A 150 25.16 0.60 18.10
CA LYS A 150 24.91 -0.71 17.46
C LYS A 150 23.43 -1.05 17.29
N THR A 151 22.59 -0.68 18.25
CA THR A 151 21.14 -0.95 18.18
C THR A 151 20.47 -0.08 17.12
N ALA A 152 20.83 1.21 17.08
CA ALA A 152 20.31 2.12 16.05
C ALA A 152 20.82 1.77 14.66
N LEU A 153 22.09 1.32 14.55
CA LEU A 153 22.66 0.85 13.29
C LEU A 153 22.00 -0.44 12.79
N SER A 154 21.64 -1.36 13.70
CA SER A 154 20.88 -2.56 13.35
C SER A 154 19.48 -2.22 12.83
N ALA A 155 18.79 -1.30 13.48
CA ALA A 155 17.47 -0.82 13.02
C ALA A 155 17.57 -0.10 11.66
N LEU A 156 18.62 0.70 11.46
CA LEU A 156 18.88 1.33 10.16
C LEU A 156 19.16 0.29 9.08
N SER A 157 20.03 -0.69 9.36
CA SER A 157 20.37 -1.80 8.44
C SER A 157 19.14 -2.56 7.98
N GLU A 158 18.25 -2.89 8.89
CA GLU A 158 16.98 -3.56 8.59
C GLU A 158 16.05 -2.67 7.73
N LEU A 159 15.95 -1.38 8.07
CA LEU A 159 15.10 -0.43 7.37
C LEU A 159 15.55 -0.17 5.92
N ILE A 160 16.86 0.02 5.71
CA ILE A 160 17.41 0.32 4.37
C ILE A 160 17.78 -0.94 3.56
N GLY A 161 17.65 -2.13 4.16
CA GLY A 161 17.96 -3.41 3.51
C GLY A 161 19.44 -3.62 3.22
N THR A 162 20.35 -2.88 3.89
CA THR A 162 21.78 -2.98 3.71
C THR A 162 22.42 -3.77 4.86
N PRO A 163 23.14 -4.88 4.62
CA PRO A 163 23.75 -5.69 5.67
C PRO A 163 24.72 -4.91 6.56
N LEU A 164 24.73 -5.17 7.87
CA LEU A 164 25.62 -4.50 8.84
C LEU A 164 27.10 -4.46 8.43
N PRO A 165 27.70 -5.52 7.84
CA PRO A 165 29.11 -5.47 7.39
C PRO A 165 29.37 -4.43 6.28
N GLU A 166 28.37 -4.00 5.56
CA GLU A 166 28.47 -2.98 4.50
C GLU A 166 28.27 -1.55 5.07
N LEU A 167 27.92 -1.42 6.34
CA LEU A 167 27.75 -0.17 7.07
C LEU A 167 28.90 0.09 8.06
N ASP A 168 30.10 -0.36 7.72
CA ASP A 168 31.31 -0.25 8.56
C ASP A 168 32.02 1.09 8.32
N GLY A 169 31.42 2.17 8.85
CA GLY A 169 31.98 3.51 8.80
C GLY A 169 30.93 4.59 8.45
N LYS A 170 31.27 5.84 8.72
CA LYS A 170 30.37 6.98 8.49
C LYS A 170 30.10 7.22 7.00
N ASP A 171 31.09 7.01 6.16
CA ASP A 171 30.98 7.24 4.72
C ASP A 171 30.10 6.18 4.06
N GLU A 172 30.22 4.93 4.49
CA GLU A 172 29.41 3.79 4.05
C GLU A 172 27.95 3.98 4.48
N ILE A 173 27.71 4.33 5.74
CA ILE A 173 26.35 4.63 6.25
C ILE A 173 25.74 5.81 5.48
N SER A 174 26.51 6.89 5.30
CA SER A 174 26.03 8.07 4.57
C SER A 174 25.68 7.74 3.11
N SER A 175 26.51 6.94 2.45
CA SER A 175 26.28 6.52 1.05
C SER A 175 25.06 5.62 0.93
N ALA A 176 24.89 4.67 1.83
CA ALA A 176 23.73 3.76 1.85
C ALA A 176 22.43 4.53 2.13
N VAL A 177 22.41 5.40 3.15
CA VAL A 177 21.24 6.22 3.48
C VAL A 177 20.90 7.21 2.35
N PHE A 178 21.91 7.83 1.73
CA PHE A 178 21.68 8.71 0.59
C PHE A 178 21.07 7.96 -0.60
N GLY A 179 21.66 6.82 -0.98
CA GLY A 179 21.12 5.97 -2.04
C GLY A 179 19.68 5.55 -1.77
N TRP A 180 19.39 5.14 -0.53
CA TRP A 180 18.05 4.77 -0.11
C TRP A 180 17.08 5.96 -0.15
N LEU A 181 17.47 7.14 0.32
CA LEU A 181 16.61 8.34 0.32
C LEU A 181 16.13 8.76 -1.08
N ILE A 182 16.97 8.60 -2.09
CA ILE A 182 16.67 9.04 -3.46
C ILE A 182 16.12 7.94 -4.36
N SER A 183 16.19 6.68 -3.93
CA SER A 183 15.68 5.54 -4.69
C SER A 183 14.18 5.40 -4.48
N ALA A 184 13.47 5.15 -5.57
CA ALA A 184 12.09 4.71 -5.48
C ALA A 184 12.12 3.26 -4.96
N HIS A 185 11.88 3.10 -3.65
CA HIS A 185 11.69 1.77 -3.09
C HIS A 185 10.30 1.29 -3.49
N ASN A 186 10.25 0.22 -4.25
CA ASN A 186 8.99 -0.46 -4.62
C ASN A 186 8.31 -1.15 -3.42
N ASP A 187 8.75 -0.89 -2.19
CA ASP A 187 8.17 -1.49 -0.98
C ASP A 187 6.68 -1.22 -0.84
N ASN A 188 6.22 -0.02 -1.20
CA ASN A 188 4.78 0.28 -1.20
C ASN A 188 4.03 -0.55 -2.24
N SER A 189 4.64 -0.82 -3.39
CA SER A 189 4.07 -1.67 -4.44
C SER A 189 4.01 -3.14 -3.97
N ASN A 190 5.05 -3.64 -3.32
CA ASN A 190 5.08 -5.00 -2.78
C ASN A 190 4.04 -5.17 -1.65
N SER A 191 3.98 -4.24 -0.69
CA SER A 191 3.00 -4.29 0.40
C SER A 191 1.56 -4.22 -0.10
N VAL A 192 1.29 -3.44 -1.15
CA VAL A 192 -0.03 -3.41 -1.81
C VAL A 192 -0.28 -4.72 -2.54
N ALA A 193 0.71 -5.26 -3.25
CA ALA A 193 0.61 -6.55 -3.94
C ALA A 193 0.29 -7.68 -2.95
N ASP A 194 0.99 -7.75 -1.83
CA ASP A 194 0.79 -8.77 -0.80
C ASP A 194 -0.61 -8.67 -0.17
N PHE A 195 -1.06 -7.46 0.15
CA PHE A 195 -2.41 -7.22 0.65
C PHE A 195 -3.49 -7.67 -0.35
N LEU A 196 -3.35 -7.31 -1.62
CA LEU A 196 -4.29 -7.69 -2.67
C LEU A 196 -4.24 -9.20 -2.93
N LYS A 197 -3.03 -9.79 -2.99
CA LYS A 197 -2.84 -11.23 -3.16
C LYS A 197 -3.48 -12.02 -2.01
N LYS A 198 -3.33 -11.55 -0.79
CA LYS A 198 -3.95 -12.21 0.36
C LYS A 198 -5.48 -12.15 0.32
N ILE A 199 -6.08 -11.09 -0.22
CA ILE A 199 -7.52 -11.04 -0.50
C ILE A 199 -7.88 -12.03 -1.62
N ASP A 200 -7.08 -12.06 -2.71
CA ASP A 200 -7.29 -12.94 -3.86
C ASP A 200 -7.26 -14.42 -3.47
N ASP A 201 -6.22 -14.83 -2.76
CA ASP A 201 -5.98 -16.21 -2.35
C ASP A 201 -6.84 -16.64 -1.16
N PHE A 202 -7.53 -15.72 -0.46
CA PHE A 202 -8.27 -16.03 0.73
C PHE A 202 -9.47 -16.96 0.45
N ASP A 203 -9.46 -18.16 1.03
CA ASP A 203 -10.56 -19.11 1.06
C ASP A 203 -11.16 -19.17 2.47
N LEU A 204 -12.38 -18.66 2.61
CA LEU A 204 -13.09 -18.66 3.89
C LEU A 204 -13.37 -20.08 4.39
N ASN A 205 -13.68 -21.02 3.49
CA ASN A 205 -13.99 -22.39 3.88
C ASN A 205 -12.73 -23.11 4.37
N LEU A 206 -11.59 -22.91 3.69
CA LEU A 206 -10.31 -23.42 4.13
C LEU A 206 -9.89 -22.80 5.47
N TYR A 207 -10.06 -21.48 5.61
CA TYR A 207 -9.76 -20.77 6.85
C TYR A 207 -10.62 -21.26 8.03
N ILE A 208 -11.92 -21.43 7.83
CA ILE A 208 -12.84 -21.99 8.83
C ILE A 208 -12.41 -23.40 9.24
N LYS A 209 -12.03 -24.26 8.26
CA LYS A 209 -11.53 -25.61 8.53
C LYS A 209 -10.21 -25.59 9.29
N THR A 210 -9.27 -24.72 8.92
CA THR A 210 -7.95 -24.61 9.56
C THR A 210 -8.04 -24.15 11.02
N ILE A 211 -8.99 -23.25 11.32
CA ILE A 211 -9.26 -22.82 12.71
C ILE A 211 -10.14 -23.84 13.45
N HIS A 212 -10.64 -24.88 12.76
CA HIS A 212 -11.66 -25.76 13.31
C HIS A 212 -12.86 -24.99 13.85
N PHE A 213 -13.33 -24.01 13.07
CA PHE A 213 -14.37 -23.06 13.50
C PHE A 213 -15.67 -23.77 13.89
N ASP A 214 -16.01 -24.88 13.23
CA ASP A 214 -17.19 -25.69 13.54
C ASP A 214 -17.02 -26.44 14.87
N ASP A 215 -15.79 -26.80 15.25
CA ASP A 215 -15.44 -27.44 16.49
C ASP A 215 -15.30 -26.45 17.66
N ILE A 216 -15.27 -25.15 17.38
CA ILE A 216 -15.22 -24.12 18.42
C ILE A 216 -16.51 -24.22 19.25
N LYS A 217 -16.37 -24.78 20.45
CA LYS A 217 -17.42 -24.75 21.45
C LYS A 217 -17.34 -23.47 22.22
N ILE A 218 -18.41 -22.66 22.14
CA ILE A 218 -18.53 -21.51 23.04
C ILE A 218 -18.59 -22.06 24.47
N PRO A 219 -17.64 -21.72 25.33
CA PRO A 219 -17.62 -22.26 26.69
C PRO A 219 -18.94 -21.91 27.42
N THR A 220 -19.62 -22.91 27.96
CA THR A 220 -20.87 -22.75 28.70
C THR A 220 -20.67 -22.78 30.21
N VAL A 221 -19.42 -23.01 30.64
CA VAL A 221 -19.10 -23.12 32.07
C VAL A 221 -19.15 -21.77 32.75
N PRO A 222 -19.82 -21.62 33.90
CA PRO A 222 -19.83 -20.39 34.68
C PRO A 222 -18.40 -20.04 35.10
N PHE A 223 -17.86 -19.02 34.51
CA PHE A 223 -16.54 -18.51 34.83
C PHE A 223 -16.69 -17.26 35.67
N HIS A 224 -16.21 -17.31 36.90
CA HIS A 224 -16.25 -16.16 37.80
C HIS A 224 -15.06 -15.22 37.53
N LEU A 225 -15.21 -14.37 36.51
CA LEU A 225 -14.39 -13.17 36.45
C LEU A 225 -14.84 -12.21 37.55
N PRO A 226 -13.93 -11.55 38.26
CA PRO A 226 -14.29 -10.52 39.22
C PRO A 226 -15.10 -9.41 38.51
N THR A 227 -15.91 -8.70 39.29
CA THR A 227 -16.74 -7.59 38.78
C THR A 227 -15.89 -6.46 38.19
N SER A 228 -14.70 -6.27 38.77
CA SER A 228 -13.66 -5.35 38.28
C SER A 228 -12.28 -5.88 38.69
N LYS A 229 -11.27 -5.62 37.82
CA LYS A 229 -9.88 -6.02 38.07
C LYS A 229 -8.91 -5.06 37.39
N TYR A 230 -7.81 -4.73 38.07
CA TYR A 230 -6.66 -4.05 37.50
C TYR A 230 -5.62 -5.07 37.03
N TYR A 231 -4.92 -4.71 35.96
CA TYR A 231 -3.81 -5.46 35.39
C TYR A 231 -2.65 -4.51 35.14
N TYR A 232 -1.42 -4.98 35.30
CA TYR A 232 -0.22 -4.18 35.21
C TYR A 232 0.80 -4.81 34.27
N GLY A 233 1.41 -3.97 33.45
CA GLY A 233 2.42 -4.39 32.50
C GLY A 233 1.87 -5.20 31.32
N LEU A 234 2.76 -5.57 30.42
CA LEU A 234 2.42 -6.14 29.12
C LEU A 234 1.79 -7.54 29.22
N SER A 235 2.36 -8.42 30.05
CA SER A 235 1.85 -9.80 30.21
C SER A 235 0.42 -9.82 30.77
N GLU A 236 0.14 -8.98 31.78
CA GLU A 236 -1.21 -8.88 32.32
C GLU A 236 -2.16 -8.13 31.37
N MET A 237 -1.65 -7.20 30.55
CA MET A 237 -2.44 -6.57 29.47
C MET A 237 -2.98 -7.64 28.52
N MET A 238 -2.12 -8.52 28.02
CA MET A 238 -2.52 -9.63 27.15
C MET A 238 -3.57 -10.53 27.82
N GLN A 239 -3.38 -10.84 29.11
CA GLN A 239 -4.38 -11.59 29.88
C GLN A 239 -5.71 -10.84 30.00
N SER A 240 -5.68 -9.51 30.19
CA SER A 240 -6.88 -8.68 30.28
C SER A 240 -7.70 -8.69 28.99
N GLU A 241 -7.03 -8.71 27.83
CA GLU A 241 -7.70 -8.87 26.53
C GLU A 241 -8.43 -10.21 26.42
N LEU A 242 -7.77 -11.31 26.82
CA LEU A 242 -8.39 -12.62 26.81
C LEU A 242 -9.57 -12.71 27.79
N ASP A 243 -9.46 -12.09 28.95
CA ASP A 243 -10.54 -12.05 29.94
C ASP A 243 -11.72 -11.19 29.45
N PHE A 244 -11.45 -10.09 28.72
CA PHE A 244 -12.49 -9.30 28.04
C PHE A 244 -13.21 -10.12 26.96
N LEU A 245 -12.48 -10.77 26.08
CA LEU A 245 -13.05 -11.63 25.01
C LEU A 245 -13.91 -12.73 25.62
N LYS A 246 -13.41 -13.40 26.68
CA LYS A 246 -14.13 -14.43 27.40
C LYS A 246 -15.42 -13.91 28.03
N ALA A 247 -15.38 -12.78 28.71
CA ALA A 247 -16.57 -12.13 29.29
C ALA A 247 -17.60 -11.78 28.20
N THR A 248 -17.15 -11.30 27.06
CA THR A 248 -17.99 -10.91 25.92
C THR A 248 -18.65 -12.13 25.28
N VAL A 249 -17.89 -13.20 25.03
CA VAL A 249 -18.40 -14.44 24.39
C VAL A 249 -19.42 -15.16 25.28
N LEU A 250 -19.14 -15.27 26.57
CA LEU A 250 -20.00 -15.95 27.53
C LEU A 250 -21.25 -15.16 27.94
N SER A 251 -21.32 -13.89 27.63
CA SER A 251 -22.48 -13.04 27.93
C SER A 251 -23.67 -13.37 27.01
N PRO A 252 -24.91 -13.21 27.45
CA PRO A 252 -26.08 -13.28 26.58
C PRO A 252 -26.26 -12.03 25.69
N SER A 253 -25.47 -10.97 25.88
CA SER A 253 -25.60 -9.72 25.10
C SER A 253 -25.17 -9.91 23.66
N ASN A 254 -25.95 -9.35 22.74
CA ASN A 254 -25.67 -9.25 21.30
C ASN A 254 -25.31 -7.82 20.87
N GLU A 255 -25.03 -6.94 21.82
CA GLU A 255 -24.59 -5.59 21.50
C GLU A 255 -23.25 -5.58 20.75
N PRO A 256 -23.07 -4.65 19.80
CA PRO A 256 -21.80 -4.54 19.07
C PRO A 256 -20.62 -4.29 19.99
N VAL A 257 -19.46 -4.75 19.58
CA VAL A 257 -18.20 -4.54 20.27
C VAL A 257 -17.46 -3.37 19.64
N ILE A 258 -16.91 -2.48 20.47
CA ILE A 258 -16.07 -1.36 20.03
C ILE A 258 -14.65 -1.64 20.49
N MET A 259 -13.69 -1.60 19.56
CA MET A 259 -12.28 -1.81 19.85
C MET A 259 -11.43 -0.67 19.29
N TYR A 260 -10.55 -0.15 20.13
CA TYR A 260 -9.54 0.84 19.80
C TYR A 260 -8.24 0.50 20.51
N SER A 261 -7.11 0.63 19.83
CA SER A 261 -5.79 0.53 20.44
C SER A 261 -4.77 1.24 19.55
N ASP A 262 -3.93 2.05 20.15
CA ASP A 262 -2.71 2.60 19.58
C ASP A 262 -1.44 2.00 20.22
N MET A 263 -1.60 0.95 21.04
CA MET A 263 -0.49 0.18 21.60
C MET A 263 0.37 -0.43 20.49
N PRO A 264 1.71 -0.47 20.63
CA PRO A 264 2.59 -1.07 19.65
C PRO A 264 2.36 -2.59 19.56
N MET A 265 2.21 -3.08 18.34
CA MET A 265 1.95 -4.51 18.08
C MET A 265 3.18 -5.40 18.32
N GLU A 266 4.38 -4.86 18.13
CA GLU A 266 5.64 -5.59 18.26
C GLU A 266 5.83 -6.21 19.66
N GLU A 267 5.44 -5.48 20.70
CA GLU A 267 5.52 -5.97 22.07
C GLU A 267 4.59 -7.18 22.32
N MET A 268 3.42 -7.19 21.69
CA MET A 268 2.47 -8.31 21.79
C MET A 268 2.86 -9.51 20.93
N ALA A 269 3.60 -9.29 19.85
CA ALA A 269 4.08 -10.34 18.95
C ALA A 269 5.19 -11.20 19.58
N LYS A 270 5.82 -10.76 20.67
CA LYS A 270 6.85 -11.52 21.38
C LYS A 270 6.30 -12.78 22.07
N ASP A 271 5.01 -12.84 22.36
CA ASP A 271 4.36 -14.05 22.90
C ASP A 271 3.72 -14.84 21.75
N GLU A 272 4.31 -15.99 21.43
CA GLU A 272 3.85 -16.85 20.32
C GLU A 272 2.45 -17.44 20.52
N LEU A 273 1.96 -17.55 21.74
CA LEU A 273 0.68 -18.15 22.08
C LEU A 273 -0.45 -17.11 22.17
N PHE A 274 -0.14 -15.87 22.50
CA PHE A 274 -1.16 -14.84 22.65
C PHE A 274 -1.94 -14.58 21.36
N PRO A 275 -1.32 -14.38 20.19
CA PRO A 275 -2.05 -14.18 18.94
C PRO A 275 -3.02 -15.31 18.63
N LYS A 276 -2.64 -16.57 18.86
CA LYS A 276 -3.51 -17.73 18.63
C LYS A 276 -4.73 -17.73 19.55
N LYS A 277 -4.53 -17.46 20.85
CA LYS A 277 -5.61 -17.38 21.84
C LYS A 277 -6.54 -16.20 21.55
N TRP A 278 -5.96 -15.07 21.16
CA TRP A 278 -6.72 -13.87 20.80
C TRP A 278 -7.57 -14.11 19.57
N MET A 279 -7.01 -14.69 18.51
CA MET A 279 -7.73 -15.07 17.28
C MET A 279 -8.86 -16.07 17.58
N TYR A 280 -8.63 -17.03 18.46
CA TYR A 280 -9.68 -17.95 18.90
C TYR A 280 -10.84 -17.22 19.60
N GLY A 281 -10.53 -16.29 20.50
CA GLY A 281 -11.54 -15.45 21.16
C GLY A 281 -12.33 -14.60 20.16
N MET A 282 -11.65 -14.02 19.18
CA MET A 282 -12.29 -13.28 18.09
C MET A 282 -13.19 -14.17 17.24
N ALA A 283 -12.73 -15.36 16.87
CA ALA A 283 -13.55 -16.34 16.13
C ALA A 283 -14.82 -16.75 16.92
N CYS A 284 -14.70 -16.94 18.23
CA CYS A 284 -15.87 -17.21 19.10
C CYS A 284 -16.87 -16.03 19.09
N MET A 285 -16.36 -14.80 19.11
CA MET A 285 -17.16 -13.58 19.06
C MET A 285 -17.93 -13.45 17.74
N LEU A 286 -17.25 -13.70 16.62
CA LEU A 286 -17.86 -13.71 15.28
C LEU A 286 -18.88 -14.86 15.12
N LYS A 287 -18.56 -16.07 15.63
CA LYS A 287 -19.49 -17.22 15.63
C LYS A 287 -20.75 -16.93 16.43
N LYS A 288 -20.66 -16.14 17.49
CA LYS A 288 -21.81 -15.66 18.26
C LYS A 288 -22.68 -14.66 17.47
N GLY A 289 -22.20 -14.14 16.34
CA GLY A 289 -22.89 -13.15 15.51
C GLY A 289 -22.69 -11.71 15.95
N LEU A 290 -21.70 -11.43 16.80
CA LEU A 290 -21.43 -10.05 17.23
C LEU A 290 -20.79 -9.22 16.11
N HIS A 291 -21.24 -7.98 16.01
CA HIS A 291 -20.62 -6.99 15.12
C HIS A 291 -19.50 -6.24 15.83
N LEU A 292 -18.38 -6.01 15.13
CA LEU A 292 -17.22 -5.31 15.67
C LEU A 292 -16.99 -3.98 14.95
N TYR A 293 -16.92 -2.90 15.69
CA TYR A 293 -16.41 -1.61 15.25
C TYR A 293 -14.94 -1.52 15.67
N GLN A 294 -14.04 -1.64 14.70
CA GLN A 294 -12.59 -1.60 14.92
C GLN A 294 -12.03 -0.25 14.47
N ILE A 295 -11.46 0.51 15.41
CA ILE A 295 -10.74 1.73 15.08
C ILE A 295 -9.25 1.39 15.01
N HIS A 296 -8.67 1.48 13.81
CA HIS A 296 -7.26 1.21 13.55
C HIS A 296 -6.40 2.45 13.79
N ASN A 297 -5.23 2.24 14.35
CA ASN A 297 -4.17 3.25 14.32
C ASN A 297 -3.42 3.11 12.98
N LEU A 298 -3.60 4.08 12.08
CA LEU A 298 -2.96 4.15 10.76
C LEU A 298 -1.86 5.22 10.69
N ASP A 299 -1.57 5.88 11.79
CA ASP A 299 -0.47 6.83 11.92
C ASP A 299 0.86 6.09 12.14
N ARG A 300 1.22 5.28 11.14
CA ARG A 300 2.39 4.41 11.13
C ARG A 300 3.09 4.50 9.77
N PRO A 301 4.35 4.05 9.63
CA PRO A 301 4.96 3.82 8.35
C PRO A 301 4.06 2.98 7.44
N PHE A 302 4.09 3.25 6.13
CA PHE A 302 3.13 2.63 5.20
C PHE A 302 3.16 1.10 5.25
N ASN A 303 4.35 0.50 5.30
CA ASN A 303 4.51 -0.96 5.33
C ASN A 303 3.93 -1.58 6.61
N GLU A 304 4.12 -0.96 7.77
CA GLU A 304 3.51 -1.41 9.03
C GLU A 304 1.97 -1.27 8.98
N MET A 305 1.48 -0.17 8.40
CA MET A 305 0.06 0.02 8.18
C MET A 305 -0.51 -1.12 7.31
N MET A 306 0.15 -1.44 6.19
CA MET A 306 -0.28 -2.49 5.28
C MET A 306 -0.24 -3.86 5.93
N LEU A 307 0.85 -4.20 6.63
CA LEU A 307 0.97 -5.46 7.38
C LEU A 307 -0.13 -5.58 8.46
N GLY A 308 -0.40 -4.48 9.15
CA GLY A 308 -1.50 -4.41 10.10
C GLY A 308 -2.85 -4.70 9.44
N LEU A 309 -3.17 -4.05 8.34
CA LEU A 309 -4.43 -4.26 7.60
C LEU A 309 -4.52 -5.67 7.02
N GLU A 310 -3.42 -6.19 6.50
CA GLU A 310 -3.31 -7.56 5.98
C GLU A 310 -3.65 -8.61 7.03
N SER A 311 -3.21 -8.43 8.26
CA SER A 311 -3.51 -9.34 9.38
C SER A 311 -5.01 -9.41 9.71
N TRP A 312 -5.78 -8.38 9.35
CA TRP A 312 -7.23 -8.30 9.57
C TRP A 312 -8.08 -8.83 8.40
N ILE A 313 -7.48 -9.18 7.26
CA ILE A 313 -8.23 -9.69 6.10
C ILE A 313 -9.18 -10.83 6.47
N PRO A 314 -8.77 -11.87 7.23
CA PRO A 314 -9.69 -12.94 7.61
C PRO A 314 -10.93 -12.45 8.36
N MET A 315 -10.76 -11.41 9.17
CA MET A 315 -11.86 -10.81 9.92
C MET A 315 -12.78 -9.98 9.01
N TYR A 316 -12.21 -9.19 8.11
CA TYR A 316 -12.98 -8.40 7.13
C TYR A 316 -13.82 -9.29 6.22
N MET A 317 -13.29 -10.46 5.82
CA MET A 317 -13.99 -11.43 4.97
C MET A 317 -15.27 -11.99 5.60
N THR A 318 -15.43 -11.88 6.92
CA THR A 318 -16.68 -12.29 7.59
C THR A 318 -17.84 -11.32 7.34
N GLY A 319 -17.55 -10.06 7.00
CA GLY A 319 -18.53 -8.99 6.87
C GLY A 319 -19.09 -8.46 8.19
N GLN A 320 -18.65 -9.00 9.34
CA GLN A 320 -19.11 -8.61 10.68
C GLN A 320 -18.27 -7.50 11.31
N ILE A 321 -17.32 -6.92 10.55
CA ILE A 321 -16.43 -5.87 11.03
C ILE A 321 -16.63 -4.61 10.21
N THR A 322 -16.74 -3.47 10.89
CA THR A 322 -16.66 -2.15 10.27
C THR A 322 -15.37 -1.48 10.73
N PRO A 323 -14.39 -1.34 9.82
CA PRO A 323 -13.10 -0.72 10.15
C PRO A 323 -13.18 0.81 10.04
N TYR A 324 -12.64 1.48 11.05
CA TYR A 324 -12.49 2.92 11.15
C TYR A 324 -11.04 3.32 11.37
N TYR A 325 -10.76 4.61 11.23
CA TYR A 325 -9.49 5.24 11.63
C TYR A 325 -9.74 6.67 12.12
N LEU A 326 -8.81 7.20 12.91
CA LEU A 326 -8.84 8.61 13.33
C LEU A 326 -7.91 9.42 12.42
N LYS A 327 -8.38 10.59 11.96
CA LYS A 327 -7.62 11.46 11.04
C LYS A 327 -6.48 12.22 11.70
N GLU A 328 -6.65 12.58 12.96
CA GLU A 328 -5.67 13.38 13.67
C GLU A 328 -4.56 12.49 14.23
N SER A 329 -3.33 12.96 14.06
CA SER A 329 -2.15 12.36 14.65
C SER A 329 -2.31 12.30 16.15
N GLN A 330 -2.18 11.12 16.71
CA GLN A 330 -2.32 10.91 18.15
C GLN A 330 -1.05 11.32 18.87
N ASN A 331 -1.20 11.61 20.17
CA ASN A 331 -0.08 11.96 21.01
C ASN A 331 0.89 10.76 21.11
N ALA A 332 2.09 10.91 20.55
CA ALA A 332 3.11 9.87 20.55
C ALA A 332 3.62 9.49 21.96
N VAL A 333 3.24 10.23 23.00
CA VAL A 333 3.68 10.00 24.38
C VAL A 333 2.76 9.04 25.13
N PHE A 334 1.44 9.17 24.92
CA PHE A 334 0.46 8.34 25.61
C PHE A 334 -0.19 7.36 24.66
N HIS A 335 -0.14 6.09 24.99
CA HIS A 335 -0.84 5.03 24.29
C HIS A 335 -2.08 4.64 25.07
N HIS A 336 -3.18 4.47 24.34
CA HIS A 336 -4.50 4.19 24.90
C HIS A 336 -5.07 2.90 24.36
N PHE A 337 -5.93 2.33 25.15
CA PHE A 337 -6.54 1.06 24.89
C PHE A 337 -7.99 1.08 25.37
N LEU A 338 -8.94 0.74 24.50
CA LEU A 338 -10.35 0.66 24.83
C LEU A 338 -11.01 -0.52 24.12
N ARG A 339 -11.65 -1.37 24.90
CA ARG A 339 -12.52 -2.45 24.42
C ARG A 339 -13.84 -2.35 25.16
N VAL A 340 -14.97 -2.33 24.43
CA VAL A 340 -16.29 -2.24 25.05
C VAL A 340 -17.24 -3.21 24.38
N SER A 341 -17.93 -4.03 25.16
CA SER A 341 -19.00 -4.92 24.74
C SER A 341 -20.24 -4.69 25.59
N GLY A 342 -21.34 -5.39 25.32
CA GLY A 342 -22.53 -5.35 26.20
C GLY A 342 -22.33 -6.02 27.56
N ALA A 343 -21.16 -6.64 27.81
CA ALA A 343 -20.88 -7.41 29.02
C ALA A 343 -19.71 -6.89 29.84
N ALA A 344 -18.72 -6.27 29.19
CA ALA A 344 -17.49 -5.81 29.83
C ALA A 344 -16.92 -4.61 29.12
N ALA A 345 -16.15 -3.83 29.85
CA ALA A 345 -15.28 -2.80 29.29
C ALA A 345 -13.86 -3.00 29.82
N LEU A 346 -12.89 -2.81 28.94
CA LEU A 346 -11.47 -2.86 29.24
C LEU A 346 -10.83 -1.58 28.72
N SER A 347 -10.20 -0.83 29.60
CA SER A 347 -9.47 0.38 29.24
C SER A 347 -8.09 0.38 29.88
N GLY A 348 -7.14 1.05 29.25
CA GLY A 348 -5.79 1.17 29.76
C GLY A 348 -5.03 2.29 29.10
N GLU A 349 -3.90 2.59 29.69
CA GLU A 349 -2.94 3.56 29.16
C GLU A 349 -1.52 3.13 29.49
N ALA A 350 -0.58 3.52 28.64
CA ALA A 350 0.84 3.36 28.85
C ALA A 350 1.59 4.57 28.27
N ILE A 351 2.80 4.80 28.74
CA ILE A 351 3.71 5.79 28.15
C ILE A 351 4.56 5.07 27.10
N SER A 352 4.79 5.71 25.97
CA SER A 352 5.64 5.19 24.89
C SER A 352 7.02 4.80 25.43
N GLY A 353 7.49 3.60 25.09
CA GLY A 353 8.74 3.04 25.62
C GLY A 353 8.68 2.51 27.06
N HIS A 354 7.55 2.68 27.76
CA HIS A 354 7.35 2.22 29.15
C HIS A 354 6.09 1.36 29.31
N HIS A 355 5.83 0.48 28.34
CA HIS A 355 4.64 -0.37 28.35
C HIS A 355 4.65 -1.42 29.47
N SER A 356 5.83 -1.74 30.03
CA SER A 356 5.96 -2.58 31.23
C SER A 356 5.25 -2.00 32.45
N ASP A 357 5.05 -0.68 32.49
CA ASP A 357 4.43 0.04 33.62
C ASP A 357 2.97 0.44 33.30
N GLY A 358 2.45 0.01 32.15
CA GLY A 358 1.07 0.25 31.74
C GLY A 358 0.07 -0.32 32.73
N ARG A 359 -1.06 0.39 32.89
CA ARG A 359 -2.16 -0.04 33.75
C ARG A 359 -3.44 -0.20 32.96
N TYR A 360 -4.12 -1.33 33.16
CA TYR A 360 -5.34 -1.72 32.48
C TYR A 360 -6.44 -2.06 33.48
N TYR A 361 -7.67 -1.74 33.15
CA TYR A 361 -8.83 -1.91 34.01
C TYR A 361 -9.97 -2.59 33.27
N LEU A 362 -10.32 -3.78 33.71
CA LEU A 362 -11.50 -4.53 33.26
C LEU A 362 -12.64 -4.33 34.24
N THR A 363 -13.84 -4.00 33.74
CA THR A 363 -15.05 -3.87 34.55
C THR A 363 -16.27 -4.50 33.90
N LYS A 364 -17.18 -5.01 34.70
CA LYS A 364 -18.52 -5.48 34.36
C LYS A 364 -19.60 -4.69 35.11
N LEU A 365 -19.22 -3.65 35.86
CA LEU A 365 -20.16 -2.80 36.57
C LEU A 365 -21.00 -1.99 35.57
N LYS A 366 -22.34 -2.12 35.62
CA LYS A 366 -23.26 -1.50 34.65
C LYS A 366 -23.04 0.01 34.49
N LYS A 367 -22.79 0.73 35.59
CA LYS A 367 -22.56 2.19 35.56
C LYS A 367 -21.29 2.54 34.79
N GLU A 368 -20.20 1.81 35.01
CA GLU A 368 -18.91 2.03 34.36
C GLU A 368 -18.97 1.56 32.91
N LEU A 369 -19.65 0.44 32.64
CA LEU A 369 -19.88 -0.07 31.30
C LEU A 369 -20.61 0.96 30.43
N SER A 370 -21.65 1.61 30.96
CA SER A 370 -22.35 2.70 30.29
C SER A 370 -21.44 3.89 29.98
N TYR A 371 -20.55 4.25 30.92
CA TYR A 371 -19.57 5.31 30.71
C TYR A 371 -18.58 4.97 29.59
N PHE A 372 -18.00 3.76 29.61
CA PHE A 372 -17.04 3.34 28.58
C PHE A 372 -17.71 3.16 27.22
N ARG A 373 -18.97 2.70 27.17
CA ARG A 373 -19.72 2.62 25.92
C ARG A 373 -19.89 3.99 25.28
N LYS A 374 -20.35 4.97 26.06
CA LYS A 374 -20.47 6.35 25.59
C LYS A 374 -19.15 6.89 25.05
N ARG A 375 -18.03 6.58 25.73
CA ARG A 375 -16.68 6.95 25.31
C ARG A 375 -16.28 6.27 23.98
N GLY A 376 -16.60 4.98 23.81
CA GLY A 376 -16.40 4.26 22.56
C GLY A 376 -17.22 4.84 21.40
N GLU A 377 -18.50 5.17 21.67
CA GLU A 377 -19.39 5.82 20.68
C GLU A 377 -18.87 7.21 20.29
N GLN A 378 -18.34 7.96 21.23
CA GLN A 378 -17.68 9.25 20.95
C GLN A 378 -16.44 9.09 20.08
N LEU A 379 -15.62 8.06 20.30
CA LEU A 379 -14.48 7.77 19.41
C LEU A 379 -14.95 7.42 17.99
N ILE A 380 -15.97 6.59 17.85
CA ILE A 380 -16.54 6.25 16.54
C ILE A 380 -17.09 7.50 15.85
N SER A 381 -17.75 8.40 16.59
CA SER A 381 -18.30 9.65 16.00
C SER A 381 -17.22 10.60 15.45
N GLN A 382 -15.98 10.47 15.91
CA GLN A 382 -14.82 11.23 15.43
C GLN A 382 -14.00 10.46 14.39
N ALA A 383 -14.24 9.16 14.27
CA ALA A 383 -13.51 8.29 13.36
C ALA A 383 -14.13 8.32 11.96
N GLU A 384 -13.29 8.13 10.96
CA GLU A 384 -13.70 7.99 9.57
C GLU A 384 -13.72 6.51 9.17
N PRO A 385 -14.62 6.08 8.28
CA PRO A 385 -14.57 4.73 7.73
C PRO A 385 -13.26 4.52 6.97
N LEU A 386 -12.53 3.44 7.29
CA LEU A 386 -11.36 3.01 6.54
C LEU A 386 -11.77 2.49 5.16
N MET A 387 -12.78 1.63 5.14
CA MET A 387 -13.44 1.08 3.97
C MET A 387 -14.84 0.59 4.32
N ASP A 388 -15.73 0.58 3.33
CA ASP A 388 -17.01 -0.10 3.44
C ASP A 388 -16.88 -1.53 2.93
N ILE A 389 -17.48 -2.48 3.63
CA ILE A 389 -17.46 -3.90 3.28
C ILE A 389 -18.88 -4.35 2.94
N TYR A 390 -19.05 -4.87 1.72
CA TYR A 390 -20.33 -5.34 1.21
C TYR A 390 -20.28 -6.83 0.91
N ARG A 391 -21.26 -7.54 1.45
CA ARG A 391 -21.61 -8.91 1.13
C ARG A 391 -23.04 -8.98 0.59
N SER A 392 -23.52 -10.18 0.29
CA SER A 392 -24.86 -10.41 -0.29
C SER A 392 -26.01 -9.80 0.51
N ASP A 393 -25.89 -9.74 1.84
CA ASP A 393 -26.85 -9.09 2.73
C ASP A 393 -26.94 -7.56 2.53
N LYS A 394 -25.90 -6.94 1.96
CA LYS A 394 -25.82 -5.51 1.65
C LYS A 394 -25.80 -5.23 0.13
N ALA A 395 -26.27 -6.18 -0.70
CA ALA A 395 -26.23 -6.06 -2.16
C ALA A 395 -26.93 -4.81 -2.70
N SER A 396 -28.07 -4.41 -2.10
CA SER A 396 -28.80 -3.20 -2.50
C SER A 396 -28.00 -1.92 -2.26
N ASN A 397 -27.29 -1.84 -1.13
CA ASN A 397 -26.45 -0.71 -0.77
C ASN A 397 -25.25 -0.62 -1.71
N PHE A 398 -24.63 -1.75 -2.05
CA PHE A 398 -23.52 -1.79 -2.99
C PHE A 398 -23.97 -1.36 -4.39
N ARG A 399 -25.13 -1.83 -4.85
CA ARG A 399 -25.69 -1.40 -6.15
C ARG A 399 -25.97 0.11 -6.19
N ALA A 400 -26.55 0.67 -5.12
CA ALA A 400 -26.75 2.11 -5.01
C ALA A 400 -25.42 2.88 -5.07
N GLN A 401 -24.36 2.33 -4.46
CA GLN A 401 -23.01 2.88 -4.53
C GLN A 401 -22.46 2.88 -5.97
N LEU A 402 -22.60 1.77 -6.72
CA LEU A 402 -22.15 1.69 -8.11
C LEU A 402 -22.90 2.66 -9.03
N ILE A 403 -24.21 2.81 -8.84
CA ILE A 403 -25.01 3.79 -9.59
C ILE A 403 -24.51 5.22 -9.28
N SER A 404 -24.32 5.55 -8.02
CA SER A 404 -23.75 6.86 -7.65
C SER A 404 -22.35 7.07 -8.22
N ASP A 405 -21.53 6.03 -8.29
CA ASP A 405 -20.18 6.10 -8.85
C ASP A 405 -20.21 6.24 -10.37
N SER A 406 -21.23 5.73 -11.05
CA SER A 406 -21.36 5.89 -12.51
C SER A 406 -21.53 7.34 -12.96
N ASP A 407 -22.02 8.23 -12.10
CA ASP A 407 -22.17 9.67 -12.36
C ASP A 407 -20.89 10.48 -12.14
N ILE A 408 -19.85 9.87 -11.51
CA ILE A 408 -18.60 10.57 -11.22
C ILE A 408 -17.79 10.72 -12.50
N LYS A 409 -17.50 11.95 -12.91
CA LYS A 409 -16.64 12.26 -14.07
C LYS A 409 -15.16 12.05 -13.72
N GLY A 410 -14.37 11.57 -14.67
CA GLY A 410 -12.93 11.48 -14.54
C GLY A 410 -12.31 10.28 -15.24
N GLU A 411 -11.04 10.06 -14.95
CA GLU A 411 -10.28 8.93 -15.44
C GLU A 411 -10.54 7.70 -14.58
N ARG A 412 -10.80 6.58 -15.25
CA ARG A 412 -11.06 5.29 -14.61
C ARG A 412 -10.08 4.24 -15.10
N ARG A 413 -9.61 3.41 -14.20
CA ARG A 413 -8.73 2.30 -14.47
C ARG A 413 -9.29 1.05 -13.81
N ASN A 414 -9.50 -0.01 -14.56
CA ASN A 414 -9.92 -1.29 -14.02
C ASN A 414 -8.81 -2.32 -14.25
N ILE A 415 -8.40 -3.01 -13.21
CA ILE A 415 -7.51 -4.18 -13.28
C ILE A 415 -8.43 -5.39 -13.12
N LEU A 416 -8.51 -6.21 -14.16
CA LEU A 416 -9.51 -7.27 -14.29
C LEU A 416 -8.82 -8.63 -14.39
N SER A 417 -9.39 -9.65 -13.77
CA SER A 417 -8.96 -11.04 -13.93
C SER A 417 -9.58 -11.73 -15.15
N THR A 418 -10.73 -11.23 -15.61
CA THR A 418 -11.46 -11.75 -16.79
C THR A 418 -12.14 -10.60 -17.53
N PRO A 419 -12.46 -10.76 -18.83
CA PRO A 419 -13.13 -9.71 -19.59
C PRO A 419 -14.44 -9.25 -18.92
N PRO A 420 -14.77 -7.96 -19.02
CA PRO A 420 -15.90 -7.39 -18.31
C PRO A 420 -17.22 -7.77 -18.99
N ILE A 421 -18.24 -8.09 -18.20
CA ILE A 421 -19.54 -8.59 -18.68
C ILE A 421 -20.26 -7.60 -19.62
N TYR A 422 -19.98 -6.30 -19.53
CA TYR A 422 -20.62 -5.28 -20.37
C TYR A 422 -20.15 -5.30 -21.83
N THR A 423 -19.07 -6.03 -22.16
CA THR A 423 -18.62 -6.21 -23.54
C THR A 423 -19.11 -7.53 -24.16
N LEU A 424 -19.67 -8.42 -23.34
CA LEU A 424 -20.12 -9.74 -23.75
C LEU A 424 -21.37 -9.66 -24.63
N SER A 425 -21.37 -10.36 -25.79
CA SER A 425 -22.56 -10.45 -26.63
C SER A 425 -23.59 -11.44 -26.08
N ASP A 426 -24.86 -11.22 -26.39
CA ASP A 426 -25.95 -12.10 -25.95
C ASP A 426 -25.79 -13.54 -26.48
N SER A 427 -25.23 -13.70 -27.70
CA SER A 427 -24.97 -15.02 -28.29
C SER A 427 -23.89 -15.79 -27.53
N LEU A 428 -22.78 -15.12 -27.15
CA LEU A 428 -21.72 -15.76 -26.40
C LEU A 428 -22.17 -16.03 -24.96
N LEU A 429 -22.88 -15.09 -24.32
CA LEU A 429 -23.46 -15.29 -22.99
C LEU A 429 -24.39 -16.50 -22.97
N SER A 430 -25.23 -16.67 -23.99
CA SER A 430 -26.14 -17.81 -24.08
C SER A 430 -25.40 -19.15 -24.17
N ARG A 431 -24.30 -19.23 -24.96
CA ARG A 431 -23.47 -20.44 -25.03
C ARG A 431 -22.78 -20.76 -23.70
N ILE A 432 -22.23 -19.73 -23.03
CA ILE A 432 -21.58 -19.90 -21.72
C ILE A 432 -22.60 -20.42 -20.70
N LEU A 433 -23.81 -19.87 -20.66
CA LEU A 433 -24.85 -20.32 -19.73
C LEU A 433 -25.31 -21.74 -20.03
N GLU A 434 -25.48 -22.10 -21.32
CA GLU A 434 -25.87 -23.45 -21.74
C GLU A 434 -24.79 -24.48 -21.39
N HIS A 435 -23.52 -24.18 -21.68
CA HIS A 435 -22.38 -25.02 -21.33
C HIS A 435 -22.28 -25.29 -19.83
N ASN A 436 -22.62 -24.31 -19.00
CA ASN A 436 -22.64 -24.44 -17.52
C ASN A 436 -23.97 -24.99 -16.96
N ASN A 437 -24.91 -25.43 -17.82
CA ASN A 437 -26.24 -25.90 -17.43
C ASN A 437 -27.06 -24.86 -16.63
N ILE A 438 -26.90 -23.58 -16.92
CA ILE A 438 -27.65 -22.50 -16.28
C ILE A 438 -28.86 -22.15 -17.12
N HIS A 439 -30.05 -22.38 -16.59
CA HIS A 439 -31.33 -22.22 -17.30
C HIS A 439 -32.36 -21.45 -16.44
N GLY A 440 -33.52 -21.13 -17.05
CA GLY A 440 -34.67 -20.56 -16.36
C GLY A 440 -34.41 -19.18 -15.75
N GLU A 441 -34.93 -18.94 -14.57
CA GLU A 441 -34.89 -17.63 -13.89
C GLU A 441 -33.47 -17.14 -13.61
N THR A 442 -32.53 -18.04 -13.31
CA THR A 442 -31.13 -17.70 -13.08
C THR A 442 -30.47 -17.17 -14.36
N ALA A 443 -30.68 -17.86 -15.47
CA ALA A 443 -30.13 -17.39 -16.76
C ALA A 443 -30.71 -16.02 -17.15
N GLU A 444 -31.99 -15.81 -16.92
CA GLU A 444 -32.67 -14.55 -17.19
C GLU A 444 -32.15 -13.42 -16.28
N ALA A 445 -31.92 -13.70 -14.99
CA ALA A 445 -31.33 -12.75 -14.05
C ALA A 445 -29.91 -12.31 -14.50
N ILE A 446 -29.09 -13.26 -14.98
CA ILE A 446 -27.73 -12.96 -15.48
C ILE A 446 -27.81 -12.12 -16.75
N ARG A 447 -28.72 -12.42 -17.70
CA ARG A 447 -28.90 -11.59 -18.92
C ARG A 447 -29.33 -10.16 -18.58
N LYS A 448 -30.30 -10.00 -17.68
CA LYS A 448 -30.72 -8.66 -17.20
C LYS A 448 -29.59 -7.92 -16.53
N PHE A 449 -28.79 -8.62 -15.74
CA PHE A 449 -27.61 -8.05 -15.13
C PHE A 449 -26.59 -7.60 -16.18
N ALA A 450 -26.24 -8.44 -17.16
CA ALA A 450 -25.31 -8.08 -18.23
C ALA A 450 -25.77 -6.84 -19.00
N LEU A 451 -27.07 -6.76 -19.32
CA LEU A 451 -27.65 -5.60 -19.98
C LEU A 451 -27.53 -4.34 -19.11
N SER A 452 -27.90 -4.42 -17.82
CA SER A 452 -27.81 -3.28 -16.91
C SER A 452 -26.38 -2.81 -16.70
N GLN A 453 -25.40 -3.72 -16.67
CA GLN A 453 -23.98 -3.38 -16.59
C GLN A 453 -23.50 -2.64 -17.86
N ARG A 454 -23.97 -3.07 -19.02
CA ARG A 454 -23.68 -2.41 -20.29
C ARG A 454 -24.25 -1.00 -20.34
N GLU A 455 -25.49 -0.81 -19.92
CA GLU A 455 -26.13 0.51 -19.85
C GLU A 455 -25.39 1.45 -18.90
N MET A 456 -25.04 0.96 -17.70
CA MET A 456 -24.29 1.73 -16.72
C MET A 456 -22.88 2.07 -17.21
N PHE A 457 -22.21 1.15 -17.90
CA PHE A 457 -20.91 1.39 -18.50
C PHE A 457 -20.97 2.46 -19.60
N LEU A 458 -21.93 2.38 -20.53
CA LEU A 458 -22.13 3.37 -21.58
C LEU A 458 -22.47 4.75 -21.02
N HIS A 459 -23.28 4.80 -19.97
CA HIS A 459 -23.55 6.03 -19.24
C HIS A 459 -22.25 6.63 -18.68
N THR A 460 -21.45 5.82 -17.99
CA THR A 460 -20.16 6.25 -17.45
C THR A 460 -19.21 6.70 -18.54
N LEU A 461 -19.14 5.97 -19.64
CA LEU A 461 -18.26 6.26 -20.79
C LEU A 461 -18.63 7.59 -21.45
N SER A 462 -19.91 8.01 -21.41
CA SER A 462 -20.33 9.29 -21.99
C SER A 462 -19.62 10.52 -21.43
N HIS A 463 -18.95 10.40 -20.27
CA HIS A 463 -18.31 11.53 -19.58
C HIS A 463 -16.98 11.17 -18.88
N SER A 464 -16.44 9.98 -19.10
CA SER A 464 -15.22 9.49 -18.47
C SER A 464 -14.28 8.83 -19.49
N LEU A 465 -12.98 8.86 -19.20
CA LEU A 465 -11.98 8.04 -19.89
C LEU A 465 -11.83 6.74 -19.09
N ILE A 466 -11.93 5.58 -19.75
CA ILE A 466 -11.89 4.28 -19.10
C ILE A 466 -10.77 3.43 -19.74
N THR A 467 -9.95 2.83 -18.90
CA THR A 467 -8.93 1.86 -19.28
C THR A 467 -9.17 0.56 -18.54
N ASP A 468 -9.36 -0.54 -19.26
CA ASP A 468 -9.44 -1.89 -18.73
C ASP A 468 -8.14 -2.63 -19.01
N GLU A 469 -7.50 -3.13 -17.95
CA GLU A 469 -6.31 -3.97 -18.01
C GLU A 469 -6.72 -5.43 -17.84
N LEU A 470 -6.37 -6.26 -18.83
CA LEU A 470 -6.71 -7.68 -18.86
C LEU A 470 -5.44 -8.53 -18.92
N PRO A 471 -5.38 -9.67 -18.21
CA PRO A 471 -4.27 -10.60 -18.35
C PRO A 471 -4.35 -11.36 -19.67
N VAL A 472 -3.19 -11.70 -20.22
CA VAL A 472 -3.07 -12.70 -21.28
C VAL A 472 -2.98 -14.08 -20.64
N ILE A 473 -4.00 -14.89 -20.82
CA ILE A 473 -4.11 -16.22 -20.20
C ILE A 473 -3.90 -17.29 -21.25
N GLY A 474 -2.94 -18.18 -21.02
CA GLY A 474 -2.68 -19.33 -21.88
C GLY A 474 -3.61 -20.52 -21.60
N GLU A 475 -3.83 -21.37 -22.62
CA GLU A 475 -4.68 -22.57 -22.48
C GLU A 475 -4.19 -23.52 -21.36
N LYS A 476 -2.86 -23.68 -21.19
CA LYS A 476 -2.27 -24.50 -20.13
C LYS A 476 -2.58 -23.93 -18.75
N GLU A 477 -2.48 -22.62 -18.60
CA GLU A 477 -2.78 -21.93 -17.35
C GLU A 477 -4.26 -22.06 -16.99
N MET A 478 -5.15 -21.85 -17.96
CA MET A 478 -6.59 -21.97 -17.75
C MET A 478 -7.03 -23.40 -17.34
N LYS A 479 -6.33 -24.45 -17.81
CA LYS A 479 -6.58 -25.84 -17.36
C LYS A 479 -6.27 -26.06 -15.88
N HIS A 480 -5.28 -25.36 -15.35
CA HIS A 480 -4.94 -25.44 -13.92
C HIS A 480 -5.81 -24.52 -13.08
N TYR A 481 -6.20 -23.38 -13.63
CA TYR A 481 -6.95 -22.34 -12.95
C TYR A 481 -8.07 -21.82 -13.88
N PRO A 482 -9.24 -22.49 -13.83
CA PRO A 482 -10.37 -22.09 -14.66
C PRO A 482 -10.83 -20.65 -14.42
N ASN A 483 -11.06 -19.93 -15.49
CA ASN A 483 -11.59 -18.56 -15.41
C ASN A 483 -13.12 -18.58 -15.32
N THR A 484 -13.66 -17.67 -14.52
CA THR A 484 -15.10 -17.53 -14.28
C THR A 484 -15.66 -16.24 -14.88
N LEU A 485 -16.92 -16.28 -15.27
CA LEU A 485 -17.67 -15.10 -15.68
C LEU A 485 -17.78 -14.11 -14.52
N SER A 486 -17.47 -12.83 -14.76
CA SER A 486 -17.46 -11.78 -13.75
C SER A 486 -18.88 -11.40 -13.29
N LEU A 487 -19.38 -12.07 -12.26
CA LEU A 487 -20.71 -11.87 -11.65
C LEU A 487 -20.67 -11.39 -10.20
N SER A 488 -19.52 -10.90 -9.72
CA SER A 488 -19.35 -10.47 -8.32
C SER A 488 -20.36 -9.40 -7.89
N GLU A 489 -20.69 -8.45 -8.77
CA GLU A 489 -21.64 -7.38 -8.47
C GLU A 489 -23.11 -7.88 -8.39
N LEU A 490 -23.40 -9.04 -8.96
CA LEU A 490 -24.67 -9.75 -8.81
C LEU A 490 -24.74 -10.55 -7.50
N PHE A 491 -23.59 -10.75 -6.83
CA PHE A 491 -23.43 -11.67 -5.70
C PHE A 491 -23.89 -13.09 -6.02
N TYR A 492 -23.62 -13.51 -7.25
CA TYR A 492 -23.94 -14.85 -7.68
C TYR A 492 -23.07 -15.87 -6.93
N GLY A 493 -23.69 -16.86 -6.32
CA GLY A 493 -23.03 -17.79 -5.42
C GLY A 493 -22.39 -19.03 -6.08
N GLY A 494 -22.38 -19.10 -7.41
CA GLY A 494 -21.79 -20.21 -8.19
C GLY A 494 -20.75 -19.70 -9.17
N ASP A 495 -19.86 -20.60 -9.59
CA ASP A 495 -18.88 -20.31 -10.62
C ASP A 495 -19.46 -20.69 -11.99
N ILE A 496 -19.45 -19.76 -12.96
CA ILE A 496 -19.79 -20.00 -14.34
C ILE A 496 -18.49 -19.96 -15.13
N LEU A 497 -18.05 -21.12 -15.61
CA LEU A 497 -16.75 -21.31 -16.22
C LEU A 497 -16.76 -20.96 -17.70
N TYR A 498 -15.67 -20.37 -18.17
CA TYR A 498 -15.38 -20.26 -19.60
C TYR A 498 -14.74 -21.57 -20.11
N THR A 499 -14.97 -21.92 -21.38
CA THR A 499 -14.00 -22.67 -22.16
C THR A 499 -12.91 -21.70 -22.65
N TYR A 500 -11.75 -22.22 -23.07
CA TYR A 500 -10.67 -21.39 -23.59
C TYR A 500 -11.10 -20.59 -24.82
N ASP A 501 -11.85 -21.22 -25.72
CA ASP A 501 -12.36 -20.56 -26.94
C ASP A 501 -13.35 -19.43 -26.60
N GLU A 502 -14.23 -19.64 -25.63
CA GLU A 502 -15.18 -18.63 -25.15
C GLU A 502 -14.46 -17.43 -24.51
N LEU A 503 -13.40 -17.69 -23.74
CA LEU A 503 -12.58 -16.64 -23.14
C LEU A 503 -11.88 -15.82 -24.23
N CYS A 504 -11.25 -16.48 -25.21
CA CYS A 504 -10.59 -15.82 -26.34
C CYS A 504 -11.60 -14.99 -27.16
N GLU A 505 -12.78 -15.55 -27.43
CA GLU A 505 -13.82 -14.83 -28.15
C GLU A 505 -14.29 -13.58 -27.38
N HIS A 506 -14.46 -13.69 -26.05
CA HIS A 506 -14.84 -12.54 -25.22
C HIS A 506 -13.77 -11.45 -25.21
N ILE A 507 -12.49 -11.82 -25.12
CA ILE A 507 -11.37 -10.86 -25.23
C ILE A 507 -11.43 -10.12 -26.58
N GLU A 508 -11.66 -10.84 -27.68
CA GLU A 508 -11.78 -10.21 -28.99
C GLU A 508 -13.05 -9.33 -29.11
N GLN A 509 -14.17 -9.72 -28.51
CA GLN A 509 -15.35 -8.87 -28.42
C GLN A 509 -15.04 -7.59 -27.64
N THR A 510 -14.28 -7.69 -26.54
CA THR A 510 -13.88 -6.54 -25.71
C THR A 510 -12.99 -5.57 -26.50
N LYS A 511 -12.02 -6.07 -27.27
CA LYS A 511 -11.19 -5.24 -28.17
C LYS A 511 -12.02 -4.51 -29.21
N ARG A 512 -12.89 -5.25 -29.95
CA ARG A 512 -13.77 -4.67 -30.94
C ARG A 512 -14.76 -3.65 -30.38
N PHE A 513 -15.19 -3.87 -29.13
CA PHE A 513 -16.03 -2.91 -28.45
C PHE A 513 -15.23 -1.62 -28.12
N ALA A 514 -13.97 -1.74 -27.72
CA ALA A 514 -13.11 -0.59 -27.47
C ALA A 514 -12.83 0.24 -28.73
N GLU A 515 -12.68 -0.40 -29.90
CA GLU A 515 -12.48 0.29 -31.19
C GLU A 515 -13.65 1.22 -31.58
N GLN A 516 -14.82 1.06 -30.95
CA GLN A 516 -16.00 1.89 -31.23
C GLN A 516 -16.01 3.21 -30.45
N TYR A 517 -15.09 3.39 -29.47
CA TYR A 517 -15.11 4.54 -28.54
C TYR A 517 -13.71 5.07 -28.29
N ASP A 518 -13.43 6.32 -28.63
CA ASP A 518 -12.12 6.95 -28.47
C ASP A 518 -11.69 7.10 -27.00
N ASN A 519 -12.64 7.07 -26.07
CA ASN A 519 -12.42 7.23 -24.64
C ASN A 519 -12.49 5.92 -23.85
N TYR A 520 -12.48 4.78 -24.54
CA TYR A 520 -12.35 3.45 -23.96
C TYR A 520 -11.10 2.73 -24.49
N LYS A 521 -10.24 2.27 -23.59
CA LYS A 521 -9.02 1.53 -23.93
C LYS A 521 -9.01 0.18 -23.26
N VAL A 522 -8.47 -0.80 -23.96
CA VAL A 522 -8.20 -2.15 -23.44
C VAL A 522 -6.72 -2.43 -23.58
N GLU A 523 -6.06 -2.70 -22.46
CA GLU A 523 -4.65 -3.04 -22.39
C GLU A 523 -4.52 -4.51 -22.00
N LEU A 524 -3.73 -5.27 -22.76
CA LEU A 524 -3.41 -6.66 -22.46
C LEU A 524 -2.04 -6.72 -21.79
N ASN A 525 -2.00 -7.25 -20.60
CA ASN A 525 -0.78 -7.37 -19.81
C ASN A 525 -0.38 -8.84 -19.66
N ASP A 526 0.91 -9.14 -19.81
CA ASP A 526 1.46 -10.48 -19.56
C ASP A 526 1.51 -10.81 -18.05
N THR A 527 0.59 -10.22 -17.30
CA THR A 527 0.54 -10.33 -15.84
C THR A 527 -0.79 -10.95 -15.41
N ALA A 528 -0.76 -12.19 -14.96
CA ALA A 528 -1.88 -12.83 -14.27
C ALA A 528 -1.79 -12.56 -12.74
N ALA A 529 -1.68 -11.28 -12.36
CA ALA A 529 -1.43 -10.91 -10.95
C ALA A 529 -2.53 -11.38 -9.99
N PHE A 530 -3.79 -11.37 -10.46
CA PHE A 530 -4.94 -11.76 -9.65
C PHE A 530 -5.89 -12.64 -10.46
N ARG A 531 -6.42 -13.67 -9.81
CA ARG A 531 -7.33 -14.64 -10.43
C ARG A 531 -8.80 -14.36 -10.16
N ASN A 532 -9.08 -13.83 -8.99
CA ASN A 532 -10.44 -13.66 -8.47
C ASN A 532 -10.76 -12.19 -8.16
N LEU A 533 -9.82 -11.28 -8.35
CA LEU A 533 -10.03 -9.87 -8.06
C LEU A 533 -10.34 -9.06 -9.31
N ARG A 534 -11.23 -8.12 -9.10
CA ARG A 534 -11.44 -6.94 -9.95
C ARG A 534 -11.15 -5.71 -9.11
N ILE A 535 -10.29 -4.83 -9.58
CA ILE A 535 -9.97 -3.57 -8.93
C ILE A 535 -10.44 -2.45 -9.82
N SER A 536 -11.42 -1.67 -9.38
CA SER A 536 -11.96 -0.53 -10.11
C SER A 536 -11.53 0.76 -9.43
N ILE A 537 -10.87 1.64 -10.17
CA ILE A 537 -10.27 2.88 -9.70
C ILE A 537 -10.96 4.07 -10.39
N ILE A 538 -11.49 5.00 -9.60
CA ILE A 538 -11.87 6.34 -10.04
C ILE A 538 -10.79 7.26 -9.51
N LYS A 539 -9.90 7.74 -10.38
CA LYS A 539 -8.67 8.47 -10.01
C LYS A 539 -8.94 9.65 -9.06
N GLY A 540 -8.22 9.68 -7.96
CA GLY A 540 -8.37 10.69 -6.91
C GLY A 540 -9.66 10.60 -6.10
N LYS A 541 -10.55 9.65 -6.38
CA LYS A 541 -11.88 9.59 -5.77
C LYS A 541 -12.17 8.29 -5.03
N ARG A 542 -11.98 7.13 -5.68
CA ARG A 542 -12.43 5.86 -5.16
C ARG A 542 -11.66 4.67 -5.70
N VAL A 543 -11.50 3.67 -4.85
CA VAL A 543 -11.03 2.34 -5.24
C VAL A 543 -12.04 1.32 -4.72
N ILE A 544 -12.43 0.39 -5.57
CA ILE A 544 -13.26 -0.76 -5.22
C ILE A 544 -12.48 -2.03 -5.54
N ILE A 545 -12.30 -2.89 -4.54
CA ILE A 545 -11.73 -4.21 -4.70
C ILE A 545 -12.87 -5.22 -4.59
N SER A 546 -13.11 -5.98 -5.65
CA SER A 546 -14.18 -6.97 -5.73
C SER A 546 -13.59 -8.37 -5.85
N LYS A 547 -13.94 -9.27 -4.95
CA LYS A 547 -13.59 -10.68 -5.02
C LYS A 547 -14.76 -11.46 -5.62
N GLY A 548 -14.50 -12.17 -6.72
CA GLY A 548 -15.54 -12.84 -7.50
C GLY A 548 -15.94 -14.20 -6.98
N ASN A 549 -14.97 -14.98 -6.48
CA ASN A 549 -15.23 -16.33 -5.95
C ASN A 549 -15.82 -16.29 -4.52
N SER A 550 -16.43 -17.40 -4.12
CA SER A 550 -17.11 -17.51 -2.82
C SER A 550 -16.13 -17.39 -1.63
N PRO A 551 -16.47 -16.58 -0.61
CA PRO A 551 -17.62 -15.67 -0.55
C PRO A 551 -17.38 -14.37 -1.33
N THR A 552 -18.32 -14.04 -2.21
CA THR A 552 -18.27 -12.76 -2.93
C THR A 552 -18.32 -11.59 -1.96
N ILE A 553 -17.36 -10.66 -2.10
CA ILE A 553 -17.20 -9.53 -1.21
C ILE A 553 -16.61 -8.33 -1.95
N HIS A 554 -17.01 -7.13 -1.56
CA HIS A 554 -16.52 -5.88 -2.11
C HIS A 554 -16.01 -4.97 -1.00
N PHE A 555 -14.85 -4.37 -1.22
CA PHE A 555 -14.23 -3.38 -0.36
C PHE A 555 -14.20 -2.03 -1.08
N VAL A 556 -14.91 -1.04 -0.55
CA VAL A 556 -14.87 0.33 -1.05
C VAL A 556 -13.93 1.14 -0.17
N ILE A 557 -12.73 1.42 -0.67
CA ILE A 557 -11.66 2.06 0.10
C ILE A 557 -11.94 3.54 0.30
N ARG A 558 -11.94 3.99 1.54
CA ARG A 558 -12.16 5.38 1.95
C ARG A 558 -10.87 6.09 2.34
N HIS A 559 -9.94 5.38 2.97
CA HIS A 559 -8.68 5.93 3.46
C HIS A 559 -7.79 6.43 2.33
N GLU A 560 -7.35 7.69 2.40
CA GLU A 560 -6.67 8.38 1.30
C GLU A 560 -5.31 7.76 0.94
N LYS A 561 -4.46 7.47 1.93
CA LYS A 561 -3.13 6.87 1.68
C LYS A 561 -3.26 5.48 1.04
N LEU A 562 -4.19 4.64 1.54
CA LEU A 562 -4.43 3.31 0.99
C LEU A 562 -4.99 3.40 -0.43
N ARG A 563 -5.97 4.29 -0.67
CA ARG A 563 -6.52 4.55 -1.99
C ARG A 563 -5.44 4.99 -2.98
N ALA A 564 -4.64 5.98 -2.60
CA ALA A 564 -3.57 6.51 -3.46
C ALA A 564 -2.48 5.47 -3.77
N ALA A 565 -2.17 4.57 -2.83
CA ALA A 565 -1.23 3.49 -3.05
C ALA A 565 -1.77 2.45 -4.06
N ILE A 566 -3.06 2.08 -3.95
CA ILE A 566 -3.70 1.17 -4.90
C ILE A 566 -3.87 1.83 -6.28
N GLU A 567 -4.15 3.12 -6.35
CA GLU A 567 -4.22 3.87 -7.62
C GLU A 567 -2.90 3.82 -8.41
N LYS A 568 -1.77 3.86 -7.71
CA LYS A 568 -0.42 3.79 -8.30
C LYS A 568 0.07 2.36 -8.50
N PHE A 569 -0.65 1.37 -7.99
CA PHE A 569 -0.25 -0.03 -8.09
C PHE A 569 -0.19 -0.49 -9.54
N SER A 570 0.91 -1.14 -9.91
CA SER A 570 1.06 -1.86 -11.18
C SER A 570 1.23 -3.33 -10.85
N PRO A 571 0.42 -4.22 -11.47
CA PRO A 571 0.58 -5.65 -11.25
C PRO A 571 2.01 -6.10 -11.57
N PRO A 572 2.64 -6.93 -10.72
CA PRO A 572 3.97 -7.44 -11.00
C PRO A 572 3.96 -8.30 -12.26
N LEU A 573 5.03 -8.20 -13.07
CA LEU A 573 5.24 -9.12 -14.19
C LEU A 573 5.34 -10.54 -13.64
N THR A 574 4.59 -11.48 -14.21
CA THR A 574 4.76 -12.90 -13.88
C THR A 574 6.15 -13.31 -14.30
N GLU A 575 6.99 -13.71 -13.35
CA GLU A 575 8.19 -14.48 -13.70
C GLU A 575 7.69 -15.73 -14.42
N ASN A 576 8.11 -15.91 -15.67
CA ASN A 576 7.82 -17.13 -16.42
C ASN A 576 8.25 -18.31 -15.55
N TYR A 577 7.32 -19.12 -15.11
CA TYR A 577 7.63 -20.44 -14.61
C TYR A 577 8.26 -21.21 -15.78
N SER A 578 9.59 -21.06 -15.94
CA SER A 578 10.38 -21.93 -16.75
C SER A 578 10.34 -23.31 -16.10
N GLU A 579 9.81 -24.25 -16.85
CA GLU A 579 9.63 -25.71 -16.74
C GLU A 579 10.22 -26.41 -15.54
#